data_5411f78592e1d414ed30fb6b7b4307be
#
_entry.id   5411f78592e1d414ed30fb6b7b4307be
#
_cell.length_a   1.000
_cell.length_b   1.000
_cell.length_c   1.000
_cell.angle_alpha   90.00
_cell.angle_beta   90.00
_cell.angle_gamma   90.00
#
_symmetry.space_group_name_H-M   'P 1'
#
loop_
_entity.id
_entity.type
_entity.pdbx_description
1 polymer ?
#
loop_
_entity_poly.entity_id
_entity_poly.type
_entity_poly.pdbx_seq_one_letter_code
_entity_poly.pdbx_strand_id
1 'polypeptide(L)'
;MIFSELYSVYYNTVAKIIEAAFEPGVTESDLRHCVADSAFTESVLTILPALKSGKWPLLREDLSPALLRKPTMPLTMLEKRWLKAISEDPRIKLFGVEFPALDDVEPLFTADDYKVYDRYADGDPFEDENYIRNFRLLMTAIKNSRPVKIRMTNRAGNIVGLQILPIGLEYSEKDDKIRIIATGCKFRQINLGRIISCDCCDSFNNRYRSSKREKIKNLTLEITDERHSLERALIHFAHFEKRAERLEGDKYILHLNYYENDETE
;
A
#
# COMPACT_ATOMS: atom_id res chain seq x y z
N MET A 1 -8.25 13.67 5.81
CA MET A 1 -9.16 13.39 4.68
C MET A 1 -9.14 14.59 3.75
N ILE A 2 -8.56 14.44 2.56
CA ILE A 2 -8.33 15.56 1.63
C ILE A 2 -9.62 15.93 0.88
N PHE A 3 -10.61 15.04 0.80
CA PHE A 3 -11.79 15.18 -0.07
C PHE A 3 -13.13 15.25 0.65
N SER A 4 -13.17 15.43 1.97
CA SER A 4 -14.44 15.53 2.69
C SER A 4 -14.72 16.98 3.08
N GLU A 5 -15.60 17.64 2.35
CA GLU A 5 -16.14 18.95 2.72
C GLU A 5 -17.04 18.88 3.96
N LEU A 6 -17.69 17.74 4.19
CA LEU A 6 -18.57 17.51 5.34
C LEU A 6 -17.80 17.38 6.64
N TYR A 7 -16.59 16.80 6.59
CA TYR A 7 -15.76 16.55 7.76
C TYR A 7 -14.46 17.35 7.68
N SER A 8 -14.60 18.66 7.84
CA SER A 8 -13.47 19.60 7.87
C SER A 8 -12.50 19.28 9.01
N VAL A 9 -11.30 19.88 8.97
CA VAL A 9 -10.30 19.76 10.03
C VAL A 9 -10.87 20.11 11.39
N TYR A 10 -11.68 21.17 11.49
CA TYR A 10 -12.35 21.57 12.73
C TYR A 10 -13.33 20.52 13.23
N TYR A 11 -14.19 20.00 12.35
CA TYR A 11 -15.12 18.93 12.73
C TYR A 11 -14.38 17.69 13.25
N ASN A 12 -13.38 17.24 12.52
CA ASN A 12 -12.58 16.07 12.91
C ASN A 12 -11.88 16.28 14.26
N THR A 13 -11.35 17.49 14.49
CA THR A 13 -10.68 17.84 15.76
C THR A 13 -11.67 17.84 16.93
N VAL A 14 -12.83 18.47 16.76
CA VAL A 14 -13.87 18.49 17.79
C VAL A 14 -14.39 17.08 18.06
N ALA A 15 -14.61 16.25 17.04
CA ALA A 15 -15.02 14.87 17.19
C ALA A 15 -14.01 14.05 18.00
N LYS A 16 -12.72 14.20 17.75
CA LYS A 16 -11.65 13.54 18.52
C LYS A 16 -11.60 14.02 19.98
N ILE A 17 -11.78 15.33 20.21
CA ILE A 17 -11.84 15.87 21.57
C ILE A 17 -13.01 15.22 22.35
N ILE A 18 -14.19 15.17 21.73
CA ILE A 18 -15.35 14.56 22.35
C ILE A 18 -15.13 13.07 22.55
N GLU A 19 -14.51 12.35 21.60
CA GLU A 19 -14.19 10.93 21.73
C GLU A 19 -13.22 10.69 22.91
N ALA A 20 -12.17 11.52 23.03
CA ALA A 20 -11.25 11.45 24.16
C ALA A 20 -11.95 11.75 25.50
N ALA A 21 -12.92 12.66 25.50
CA ALA A 21 -13.70 13.00 26.70
C ALA A 21 -14.61 11.86 27.22
N PHE A 22 -14.84 10.81 26.43
CA PHE A 22 -15.52 9.58 26.89
C PHE A 22 -14.60 8.68 27.71
N GLU A 23 -13.28 8.87 27.64
CA GLU A 23 -12.34 8.07 28.42
C GLU A 23 -12.26 8.59 29.87
N PRO A 24 -12.31 7.69 30.88
CA PRO A 24 -12.26 8.10 32.28
C PRO A 24 -10.92 8.76 32.64
N GLY A 25 -10.98 9.91 33.31
CA GLY A 25 -9.79 10.61 33.80
C GLY A 25 -9.08 11.48 32.77
N VAL A 26 -9.72 11.81 31.65
CA VAL A 26 -9.18 12.73 30.66
C VAL A 26 -8.85 14.09 31.28
N THR A 27 -7.71 14.65 30.93
CA THR A 27 -7.24 15.94 31.40
C THR A 27 -7.31 17.02 30.31
N GLU A 28 -7.29 18.28 30.72
CA GLU A 28 -7.20 19.38 29.75
C GLU A 28 -5.93 19.28 28.86
N SER A 29 -4.84 18.74 29.40
CA SER A 29 -3.62 18.51 28.66
C SER A 29 -3.83 17.53 27.51
N ASP A 30 -4.58 16.43 27.77
CA ASP A 30 -4.88 15.43 26.73
C ASP A 30 -5.75 16.03 25.62
N LEU A 31 -6.72 16.86 25.97
CA LEU A 31 -7.54 17.55 24.98
C LEU A 31 -6.74 18.57 24.15
N ARG A 32 -5.74 19.24 24.75
CA ARG A 32 -4.82 20.12 24.03
C ARG A 32 -3.96 19.34 23.04
N HIS A 33 -3.47 18.17 23.42
CA HIS A 33 -2.73 17.30 22.51
C HIS A 33 -3.60 16.84 21.33
N CYS A 34 -4.87 16.47 21.58
CA CYS A 34 -5.80 16.15 20.48
C CYS A 34 -5.93 17.27 19.44
N VAL A 35 -5.94 18.54 19.89
CA VAL A 35 -5.99 19.67 18.98
C VAL A 35 -4.68 19.84 18.22
N ALA A 36 -3.55 19.77 18.92
CA ALA A 36 -2.23 19.94 18.33
C ALA A 36 -1.93 18.89 17.25
N ASP A 37 -2.37 17.63 17.48
CA ASP A 37 -2.17 16.53 16.55
C ASP A 37 -3.14 16.53 15.36
N SER A 38 -4.26 17.23 15.47
CA SER A 38 -5.38 17.11 14.51
C SER A 38 -5.69 18.40 13.75
N ALA A 39 -5.24 19.55 14.23
CA ALA A 39 -5.51 20.85 13.65
C ALA A 39 -4.26 21.74 13.63
N PHE A 40 -4.41 22.95 13.11
CA PHE A 40 -3.34 23.95 13.17
C PHE A 40 -3.10 24.38 14.62
N THR A 41 -1.85 24.67 14.98
CA THR A 41 -1.44 25.04 16.35
C THR A 41 -2.27 26.18 16.94
N GLU A 42 -2.65 27.16 16.11
CA GLU A 42 -3.49 28.30 16.50
C GLU A 42 -4.93 27.89 16.85
N SER A 43 -5.39 26.74 16.37
CA SER A 43 -6.74 26.22 16.66
C SER A 43 -6.93 25.86 18.14
N VAL A 44 -5.84 25.64 18.88
CA VAL A 44 -5.88 25.46 20.35
C VAL A 44 -6.46 26.70 21.03
N LEU A 45 -6.17 27.90 20.51
CA LEU A 45 -6.63 29.16 21.07
C LEU A 45 -8.13 29.44 20.82
N THR A 46 -8.75 28.69 19.91
CA THR A 46 -10.16 28.89 19.54
C THR A 46 -11.05 27.72 19.93
N ILE A 47 -10.67 26.49 19.65
CA ILE A 47 -11.51 25.31 19.85
C ILE A 47 -11.73 25.01 21.35
N LEU A 48 -10.66 24.89 22.13
CA LEU A 48 -10.79 24.56 23.55
C LEU A 48 -11.50 25.65 24.36
N PRO A 49 -11.19 26.97 24.18
CA PRO A 49 -11.96 28.02 24.85
C PRO A 49 -13.45 28.02 24.48
N ALA A 50 -13.78 27.72 23.21
CA ALA A 50 -15.18 27.66 22.77
C ALA A 50 -15.94 26.50 23.41
N LEU A 51 -15.31 25.36 23.61
CA LEU A 51 -15.86 24.19 24.30
C LEU A 51 -15.99 24.45 25.81
N LYS A 52 -14.98 25.02 26.44
CA LYS A 52 -14.96 25.29 27.89
C LYS A 52 -15.90 26.43 28.32
N SER A 53 -16.04 27.45 27.49
CA SER A 53 -16.94 28.62 27.77
C SER A 53 -18.41 28.30 27.58
N GLY A 54 -18.76 27.09 27.11
CA GLY A 54 -20.11 26.72 26.74
C GLY A 54 -20.64 27.37 25.46
N LYS A 55 -19.77 28.08 24.71
CA LYS A 55 -20.12 28.60 23.38
C LYS A 55 -20.49 27.46 22.45
N TRP A 56 -19.78 26.32 22.58
CA TRP A 56 -20.13 25.05 22.00
C TRP A 56 -20.45 24.07 23.14
N PRO A 57 -21.73 23.80 23.44
CA PRO A 57 -22.15 23.02 24.63
C PRO A 57 -21.96 21.52 24.40
N LEU A 58 -20.75 21.11 24.01
CA LEU A 58 -20.38 19.72 23.70
C LEU A 58 -19.60 19.04 24.83
N LEU A 59 -19.02 19.85 25.73
CA LEU A 59 -18.39 19.40 26.98
C LEU A 59 -19.05 20.06 28.19
N ARG A 60 -19.05 19.34 29.29
CA ARG A 60 -19.46 19.88 30.60
C ARG A 60 -18.25 20.51 31.31
N GLU A 61 -18.48 21.15 32.44
CA GLU A 61 -17.44 21.81 33.25
C GLU A 61 -16.36 20.81 33.73
N ASP A 62 -16.74 19.57 33.98
CA ASP A 62 -15.86 18.47 34.39
C ASP A 62 -15.14 17.78 33.22
N LEU A 63 -15.18 18.37 32.03
CA LEU A 63 -14.65 17.86 30.77
C LEU A 63 -15.36 16.59 30.26
N SER A 64 -16.40 16.13 30.90
CA SER A 64 -17.21 15.01 30.40
C SER A 64 -18.01 15.44 29.15
N PRO A 65 -18.27 14.51 28.20
CA PRO A 65 -19.04 14.84 27.00
C PRO A 65 -20.51 15.14 27.35
N ALA A 66 -21.08 16.13 26.69
CA ALA A 66 -22.52 16.38 26.75
C ALA A 66 -23.33 15.40 25.90
N LEU A 67 -22.68 14.73 24.97
CA LEU A 67 -23.29 13.74 24.08
C LEU A 67 -23.43 12.40 24.79
N LEU A 68 -24.48 11.64 24.45
CA LEU A 68 -24.75 10.31 24.98
C LEU A 68 -23.92 9.20 24.29
N ARG A 69 -23.36 9.48 23.13
CA ARG A 69 -22.60 8.54 22.28
C ARG A 69 -21.40 9.22 21.67
N LYS A 70 -20.35 8.47 21.43
CA LYS A 70 -19.18 8.95 20.67
C LYS A 70 -19.63 9.49 19.31
N PRO A 71 -18.99 10.57 18.81
CA PRO A 71 -19.27 11.07 17.47
C PRO A 71 -19.01 10.00 16.42
N THR A 72 -19.87 9.92 15.41
CA THR A 72 -19.70 9.04 14.26
C THR A 72 -19.51 9.88 13.02
N MET A 73 -18.67 9.39 12.11
CA MET A 73 -18.45 10.01 10.79
C MET A 73 -18.85 8.99 9.72
N PRO A 74 -20.16 8.87 9.40
CA PRO A 74 -20.62 7.94 8.38
C PRO A 74 -20.02 8.32 7.02
N LEU A 75 -19.68 7.31 6.24
CA LEU A 75 -19.16 7.54 4.89
C LEU A 75 -20.16 8.31 4.03
N THR A 76 -19.67 9.27 3.29
CA THR A 76 -20.44 9.98 2.26
C THR A 76 -20.80 9.02 1.11
N MET A 77 -21.76 9.37 0.28
CA MET A 77 -22.11 8.57 -0.88
C MET A 77 -20.92 8.41 -1.83
N LEU A 78 -20.12 9.46 -2.03
CA LEU A 78 -18.91 9.40 -2.86
C LEU A 78 -17.88 8.42 -2.30
N GLU A 79 -17.62 8.47 -0.98
CA GLU A 79 -16.69 7.55 -0.32
C GLU A 79 -17.20 6.09 -0.40
N LYS A 80 -18.50 5.88 -0.25
CA LYS A 80 -19.11 4.55 -0.41
C LYS A 80 -18.97 4.02 -1.84
N ARG A 81 -19.21 4.86 -2.84
CA ARG A 81 -19.04 4.49 -4.26
C ARG A 81 -17.57 4.16 -4.59
N TRP A 82 -16.66 4.90 -3.98
CA TRP A 82 -15.22 4.65 -4.11
C TRP A 82 -14.81 3.33 -3.46
N LEU A 83 -15.27 3.08 -2.23
CA LEU A 83 -15.04 1.81 -1.53
C LEU A 83 -15.64 0.63 -2.28
N LYS A 84 -16.83 0.81 -2.90
CA LYS A 84 -17.45 -0.21 -3.74
C LYS A 84 -16.55 -0.55 -4.93
N ALA A 85 -16.05 0.44 -5.66
CA ALA A 85 -15.14 0.22 -6.79
C ALA A 85 -13.85 -0.50 -6.34
N ILE A 86 -13.26 -0.11 -5.19
CA ILE A 86 -12.09 -0.80 -4.63
C ILE A 86 -12.42 -2.24 -4.26
N SER A 87 -13.58 -2.50 -3.64
CA SER A 87 -13.98 -3.84 -3.20
C SER A 87 -14.17 -4.83 -4.35
N GLU A 88 -14.45 -4.34 -5.54
CA GLU A 88 -14.60 -5.14 -6.75
C GLU A 88 -13.27 -5.48 -7.43
N ASP A 89 -12.17 -4.82 -7.06
CA ASP A 89 -10.84 -5.16 -7.58
C ASP A 89 -10.39 -6.53 -7.01
N PRO A 90 -10.12 -7.53 -7.88
CA PRO A 90 -9.72 -8.87 -7.43
C PRO A 90 -8.45 -8.87 -6.57
N ARG A 91 -7.56 -7.88 -6.73
CA ARG A 91 -6.32 -7.75 -5.93
C ARG A 91 -6.60 -7.43 -4.47
N ILE A 92 -7.70 -6.76 -4.18
CA ILE A 92 -8.09 -6.44 -2.79
C ILE A 92 -8.50 -7.69 -2.01
N LYS A 93 -9.03 -8.71 -2.66
CA LYS A 93 -9.36 -10.00 -2.04
C LYS A 93 -8.14 -10.67 -1.39
N LEU A 94 -6.94 -10.40 -1.90
CA LEU A 94 -5.68 -10.92 -1.35
C LEU A 94 -5.49 -10.54 0.12
N PHE A 95 -5.89 -9.33 0.50
CA PHE A 95 -5.66 -8.78 1.84
C PHE A 95 -6.69 -9.25 2.88
N GLY A 96 -7.80 -9.85 2.45
CA GLY A 96 -8.85 -10.32 3.36
C GLY A 96 -9.54 -9.19 4.12
N VAL A 97 -9.67 -8.03 3.51
CA VAL A 97 -10.34 -6.86 4.09
C VAL A 97 -11.85 -7.06 4.01
N GLU A 98 -12.53 -6.83 5.13
CA GLU A 98 -13.99 -6.77 5.18
C GLU A 98 -14.44 -5.34 4.88
N PHE A 99 -15.37 -5.19 3.97
CA PHE A 99 -15.99 -3.91 3.65
C PHE A 99 -17.32 -3.76 4.37
N PRO A 100 -17.76 -2.52 4.69
CA PRO A 100 -19.12 -2.31 5.16
C PRO A 100 -20.13 -2.75 4.09
N ALA A 101 -21.39 -2.93 4.48
CA ALA A 101 -22.45 -3.25 3.52
C ALA A 101 -22.57 -2.16 2.44
N LEU A 102 -22.27 -2.53 1.20
CA LEU A 102 -22.28 -1.66 0.01
C LEU A 102 -23.14 -2.26 -1.13
N ASP A 103 -24.10 -3.13 -0.78
CA ASP A 103 -24.89 -3.87 -1.78
C ASP A 103 -25.74 -2.94 -2.65
N ASP A 104 -26.31 -1.89 -2.06
CA ASP A 104 -27.14 -0.89 -2.75
C ASP A 104 -26.32 0.31 -3.29
N VAL A 105 -25.00 0.21 -3.31
CA VAL A 105 -24.12 1.30 -3.74
C VAL A 105 -23.55 0.98 -5.11
N GLU A 106 -23.80 1.86 -6.07
CA GLU A 106 -23.18 1.81 -7.40
C GLU A 106 -21.69 2.17 -7.28
N PRO A 107 -20.75 1.41 -7.89
CA PRO A 107 -19.33 1.74 -7.85
C PRO A 107 -19.06 3.08 -8.55
N LEU A 108 -17.98 3.76 -8.14
CA LEU A 108 -17.58 5.02 -8.77
C LEU A 108 -17.09 4.81 -10.20
N PHE A 109 -16.43 3.69 -10.43
CA PHE A 109 -15.96 3.21 -11.74
C PHE A 109 -15.85 1.68 -11.69
N THR A 110 -15.85 1.06 -12.85
CA THR A 110 -15.68 -0.38 -13.06
C THR A 110 -14.46 -0.64 -13.94
N ALA A 111 -14.05 -1.89 -14.05
CA ALA A 111 -12.94 -2.27 -14.93
C ALA A 111 -13.19 -1.95 -16.41
N ASP A 112 -14.46 -1.81 -16.82
CA ASP A 112 -14.86 -1.50 -18.20
C ASP A 112 -14.70 -0.01 -18.53
N ASP A 113 -14.60 0.86 -17.54
CA ASP A 113 -14.48 2.31 -17.71
C ASP A 113 -13.09 2.75 -18.16
N TYR A 114 -12.08 1.87 -18.06
CA TYR A 114 -10.71 2.19 -18.46
C TYR A 114 -10.07 1.05 -19.24
N LYS A 115 -9.14 1.42 -20.13
CA LYS A 115 -8.37 0.45 -20.91
C LYS A 115 -6.93 0.47 -20.45
N VAL A 116 -6.40 -0.71 -20.12
CA VAL A 116 -4.97 -0.88 -19.84
C VAL A 116 -4.27 -1.20 -21.15
N TYR A 117 -3.43 -0.27 -21.60
CA TYR A 117 -2.57 -0.46 -22.77
C TYR A 117 -1.24 -1.09 -22.36
N ASP A 118 -0.62 -1.80 -23.30
CA ASP A 118 0.72 -2.40 -23.12
C ASP A 118 0.80 -3.46 -22.01
N ARG A 119 -0.29 -4.17 -21.72
CA ARG A 119 -0.25 -5.37 -20.90
C ARG A 119 0.31 -6.51 -21.73
N TYR A 120 1.54 -6.95 -21.41
CA TYR A 120 2.29 -7.92 -22.23
C TYR A 120 2.06 -9.39 -21.84
N ALA A 121 1.42 -9.65 -20.71
CA ALA A 121 1.17 -10.99 -20.24
C ALA A 121 -0.18 -11.09 -19.53
N ASP A 122 -0.70 -12.30 -19.44
CA ASP A 122 -1.79 -12.60 -18.53
C ASP A 122 -1.28 -12.36 -17.09
N GLY A 123 -2.06 -11.61 -16.32
CA GLY A 123 -1.75 -11.29 -14.93
C GLY A 123 -1.68 -12.54 -14.04
N ASP A 124 -1.40 -12.32 -12.76
CA ASP A 124 -1.46 -13.40 -11.77
C ASP A 124 -2.93 -13.79 -11.49
N PRO A 125 -3.19 -15.04 -11.07
CA PRO A 125 -4.55 -15.54 -10.80
C PRO A 125 -5.04 -15.06 -9.42
N PHE A 126 -5.36 -13.78 -9.30
CA PHE A 126 -5.73 -13.12 -8.02
C PHE A 126 -6.97 -13.70 -7.35
N GLU A 127 -7.79 -14.47 -8.06
CA GLU A 127 -8.98 -15.11 -7.52
C GLU A 127 -8.76 -16.59 -7.15
N ASP A 128 -7.60 -17.16 -7.45
CA ASP A 128 -7.25 -18.53 -7.08
C ASP A 128 -7.02 -18.65 -5.58
N GLU A 129 -7.72 -19.58 -4.93
CA GLU A 129 -7.65 -19.76 -3.47
C GLU A 129 -6.24 -20.13 -2.97
N ASN A 130 -5.49 -20.91 -3.76
CA ASN A 130 -4.13 -21.28 -3.41
C ASN A 130 -3.17 -20.09 -3.52
N TYR A 131 -3.36 -19.26 -4.56
CA TYR A 131 -2.63 -18.01 -4.72
C TYR A 131 -2.89 -17.06 -3.55
N ILE A 132 -4.15 -16.83 -3.18
CA ILE A 132 -4.56 -15.98 -2.06
C ILE A 132 -3.96 -16.49 -0.75
N ARG A 133 -4.01 -17.80 -0.50
CA ARG A 133 -3.42 -18.42 0.69
C ARG A 133 -1.91 -18.20 0.76
N ASN A 134 -1.20 -18.44 -0.34
CA ASN A 134 0.24 -18.23 -0.42
C ASN A 134 0.62 -16.76 -0.19
N PHE A 135 -0.13 -15.82 -0.79
CA PHE A 135 0.05 -14.39 -0.59
C PHE A 135 -0.07 -14.01 0.89
N ARG A 136 -1.15 -14.42 1.57
CA ARG A 136 -1.41 -14.10 2.98
C ARG A 136 -0.36 -14.69 3.91
N LEU A 137 0.09 -15.92 3.62
CA LEU A 137 1.16 -16.56 4.37
C LEU A 137 2.48 -15.78 4.23
N LEU A 138 2.83 -15.37 3.01
CA LEU A 138 4.04 -14.59 2.75
C LEU A 138 3.97 -13.20 3.39
N MET A 139 2.84 -12.52 3.33
CA MET A 139 2.63 -11.25 4.05
C MET A 139 2.89 -11.40 5.55
N THR A 140 2.36 -12.47 6.14
CA THR A 140 2.57 -12.78 7.56
C THR A 140 4.03 -13.11 7.86
N ALA A 141 4.69 -13.86 6.98
CA ALA A 141 6.11 -14.21 7.09
C ALA A 141 7.01 -12.97 7.00
N ILE A 142 6.73 -12.04 6.09
CA ILE A 142 7.44 -10.76 5.96
C ILE A 142 7.28 -9.94 7.25
N LYS A 143 6.03 -9.76 7.71
CA LYS A 143 5.74 -8.98 8.94
C LYS A 143 6.48 -9.51 10.16
N ASN A 144 6.62 -10.84 10.26
CA ASN A 144 7.26 -11.50 11.39
C ASN A 144 8.73 -11.89 11.12
N SER A 145 9.31 -11.48 9.98
CA SER A 145 10.67 -11.84 9.56
C SER A 145 10.94 -13.36 9.65
N ARG A 146 9.95 -14.18 9.26
CA ARG A 146 10.04 -15.64 9.33
C ARG A 146 10.47 -16.25 7.99
N PRO A 147 11.37 -17.26 8.01
CA PRO A 147 11.72 -17.99 6.81
C PRO A 147 10.57 -18.86 6.33
N VAL A 148 10.53 -19.09 5.03
CA VAL A 148 9.48 -19.86 4.36
C VAL A 148 10.10 -20.91 3.45
N LYS A 149 9.51 -22.10 3.43
CA LYS A 149 9.81 -23.15 2.45
C LYS A 149 8.75 -23.08 1.35
N ILE A 150 9.20 -22.90 0.12
CA ILE A 150 8.32 -22.84 -1.05
C ILE A 150 8.60 -23.98 -2.01
N ARG A 151 7.54 -24.43 -2.68
CA ARG A 151 7.63 -25.28 -3.87
C ARG A 151 7.10 -24.48 -5.03
N MET A 152 7.86 -24.37 -6.10
CA MET A 152 7.51 -23.53 -7.25
C MET A 152 7.91 -24.20 -8.57
N THR A 153 7.27 -23.79 -9.65
CA THR A 153 7.66 -24.15 -11.01
C THR A 153 8.72 -23.15 -11.51
N ASN A 154 9.89 -23.66 -11.92
CA ASN A 154 10.92 -22.82 -12.52
C ASN A 154 10.60 -22.46 -13.98
N ARG A 155 11.46 -21.65 -14.65
CA ARG A 155 11.29 -21.26 -16.06
C ARG A 155 11.31 -22.46 -17.04
N ALA A 156 11.96 -23.57 -16.67
CA ALA A 156 12.02 -24.80 -17.47
C ALA A 156 10.84 -25.76 -17.21
N GLY A 157 9.83 -25.35 -16.41
CA GLY A 157 8.68 -26.17 -16.08
C GLY A 157 8.91 -27.19 -14.95
N ASN A 158 10.12 -27.27 -14.38
CA ASN A 158 10.43 -28.24 -13.32
C ASN A 158 9.99 -27.71 -11.95
N ILE A 159 9.51 -28.61 -11.10
CA ILE A 159 9.18 -28.28 -9.71
C ILE A 159 10.47 -28.28 -8.88
N VAL A 160 10.70 -27.15 -8.20
CA VAL A 160 11.84 -26.96 -7.30
C VAL A 160 11.38 -26.54 -5.91
N GLY A 161 12.09 -27.02 -4.88
CA GLY A 161 11.88 -26.59 -3.49
C GLY A 161 12.98 -25.61 -3.08
N LEU A 162 12.61 -24.52 -2.45
CA LEU A 162 13.51 -23.49 -1.95
C LEU A 162 13.15 -23.12 -0.53
N GLN A 163 14.14 -22.75 0.26
CA GLN A 163 13.95 -22.07 1.53
C GLN A 163 14.40 -20.61 1.35
N ILE A 164 13.55 -19.67 1.68
CA ILE A 164 13.76 -18.23 1.47
C ILE A 164 13.44 -17.47 2.75
N LEU A 165 14.05 -16.30 2.90
CA LEU A 165 13.62 -15.28 3.83
C LEU A 165 12.97 -14.14 3.02
N PRO A 166 11.63 -14.06 2.99
CA PRO A 166 10.95 -13.02 2.26
C PRO A 166 11.11 -11.70 3.01
N ILE A 167 11.45 -10.61 2.29
CA ILE A 167 11.67 -9.28 2.86
C ILE A 167 10.69 -8.24 2.34
N GLY A 168 10.00 -8.53 1.24
CA GLY A 168 9.00 -7.63 0.66
C GLY A 168 8.22 -8.27 -0.47
N LEU A 169 7.18 -7.59 -0.89
CA LEU A 169 6.42 -7.86 -2.10
C LEU A 169 6.53 -6.65 -3.03
N GLU A 170 6.65 -6.93 -4.31
CA GLU A 170 6.65 -5.95 -5.38
C GLU A 170 5.52 -6.28 -6.34
N TYR A 171 4.75 -5.27 -6.74
CA TYR A 171 3.74 -5.41 -7.77
C TYR A 171 4.27 -4.83 -9.08
N SER A 172 4.30 -5.66 -10.13
CA SER A 172 4.63 -5.24 -11.48
C SER A 172 3.35 -4.84 -12.21
N GLU A 173 3.15 -3.55 -12.38
CA GLU A 173 1.98 -3.01 -13.09
C GLU A 173 1.95 -3.46 -14.56
N LYS A 174 3.11 -3.50 -15.22
CA LYS A 174 3.27 -3.94 -16.60
C LYS A 174 2.79 -5.38 -16.82
N ASP A 175 3.19 -6.28 -15.92
CA ASP A 175 2.90 -7.71 -16.05
C ASP A 175 1.63 -8.12 -15.28
N ASP A 176 1.08 -7.22 -14.46
CA ASP A 176 -0.01 -7.48 -13.51
C ASP A 176 0.32 -8.68 -12.60
N LYS A 177 1.54 -8.67 -12.03
CA LYS A 177 2.09 -9.79 -11.24
C LYS A 177 2.69 -9.33 -9.94
N ILE A 178 2.60 -10.18 -8.92
CA ILE A 178 3.27 -9.96 -7.65
C ILE A 178 4.54 -10.80 -7.60
N ARG A 179 5.63 -10.14 -7.22
CA ARG A 179 6.95 -10.74 -7.02
C ARG A 179 7.32 -10.69 -5.54
N ILE A 180 7.95 -11.74 -5.06
CA ILE A 180 8.52 -11.80 -3.72
C ILE A 180 9.97 -11.36 -3.81
N ILE A 181 10.33 -10.36 -3.03
CA ILE A 181 11.73 -10.02 -2.79
C ILE A 181 12.22 -10.89 -1.64
N ALA A 182 13.25 -11.68 -1.88
CA ALA A 182 13.74 -12.67 -0.93
C ALA A 182 15.26 -12.65 -0.79
N THR A 183 15.74 -13.14 0.34
CA THR A 183 17.16 -13.38 0.63
C THR A 183 17.39 -14.84 1.02
N GLY A 184 18.66 -15.25 1.08
CA GLY A 184 19.05 -16.60 1.51
C GLY A 184 18.86 -17.68 0.45
N CYS A 185 18.52 -17.33 -0.77
CA CYS A 185 18.50 -18.20 -1.94
C CYS A 185 19.19 -17.51 -3.13
N LYS A 186 19.34 -18.25 -4.24
CA LYS A 186 19.98 -17.72 -5.46
C LYS A 186 19.10 -16.71 -6.22
N PHE A 187 17.80 -16.68 -5.92
CA PHE A 187 16.86 -15.80 -6.59
C PHE A 187 16.50 -14.64 -5.66
N ARG A 188 16.67 -13.41 -6.14
CA ARG A 188 16.27 -12.23 -5.41
C ARG A 188 14.77 -11.96 -5.56
N GLN A 189 14.26 -12.19 -6.76
CA GLN A 189 12.85 -12.02 -7.10
C GLN A 189 12.24 -13.37 -7.51
N ILE A 190 11.07 -13.64 -6.98
CA ILE A 190 10.32 -14.88 -7.26
C ILE A 190 8.89 -14.50 -7.58
N ASN A 191 8.41 -14.89 -8.75
CA ASN A 191 7.01 -14.70 -9.14
C ASN A 191 6.08 -15.51 -8.24
N LEU A 192 5.12 -14.83 -7.59
CA LEU A 192 4.15 -15.47 -6.70
C LEU A 192 3.28 -16.48 -7.45
N GLY A 193 2.85 -16.15 -8.67
CA GLY A 193 2.04 -17.03 -9.51
C GLY A 193 2.70 -18.38 -9.87
N ARG A 194 4.01 -18.53 -9.64
CA ARG A 194 4.72 -19.81 -9.85
C ARG A 194 4.79 -20.67 -8.60
N ILE A 195 4.32 -20.19 -7.45
CA ILE A 195 4.38 -20.91 -6.18
C ILE A 195 3.22 -21.88 -6.07
N ILE A 196 3.55 -23.17 -5.96
CA ILE A 196 2.59 -24.25 -5.78
C ILE A 196 2.17 -24.34 -4.31
N SER A 197 3.14 -24.28 -3.39
CA SER A 197 2.88 -24.32 -1.95
C SER A 197 3.91 -23.53 -1.17
N CYS A 198 3.50 -23.03 -0.02
CA CYS A 198 4.28 -22.19 0.85
C CYS A 198 4.01 -22.59 2.31
N ASP A 199 5.06 -22.78 3.10
CA ASP A 199 4.99 -23.18 4.51
C ASP A 199 6.00 -22.38 5.33
N CYS A 200 5.61 -21.88 6.51
CA CYS A 200 6.54 -21.23 7.42
C CYS A 200 7.51 -22.25 8.04
N CYS A 201 8.75 -21.83 8.26
CA CYS A 201 9.80 -22.63 8.90
C CYS A 201 10.26 -21.95 10.19
N ASP A 202 10.63 -22.74 11.18
CA ASP A 202 11.20 -22.22 12.43
C ASP A 202 12.73 -22.06 12.35
N SER A 203 13.38 -22.75 11.40
CA SER A 203 14.82 -22.67 11.19
C SER A 203 15.14 -22.31 9.75
N PHE A 204 16.10 -21.42 9.58
CA PHE A 204 16.60 -20.99 8.28
C PHE A 204 18.03 -21.47 8.07
N ASN A 205 18.19 -22.44 7.17
CA ASN A 205 19.51 -22.90 6.76
C ASN A 205 20.06 -21.97 5.67
N ASN A 206 20.68 -20.87 6.08
CA ASN A 206 21.28 -19.91 5.17
C ASN A 206 22.53 -20.50 4.48
N ARG A 207 22.33 -21.42 3.53
CA ARG A 207 23.42 -21.98 2.70
C ARG A 207 23.90 -20.97 1.65
N TYR A 208 23.11 -19.98 1.36
CA TYR A 208 23.43 -18.90 0.42
C TYR A 208 23.74 -17.63 1.19
N ARG A 209 24.85 -17.61 1.95
CA ARG A 209 25.48 -16.33 2.28
C ARG A 209 25.87 -15.75 0.93
N SER A 210 25.22 -14.64 0.55
CA SER A 210 25.61 -13.86 -0.61
C SER A 210 27.02 -13.30 -0.35
N SER A 211 28.02 -14.11 -0.68
CA SER A 211 29.43 -13.70 -0.62
C SER A 211 29.84 -12.85 -1.82
N LYS A 212 28.99 -12.76 -2.82
CA LYS A 212 29.15 -11.81 -3.91
C LYS A 212 28.29 -10.60 -3.59
N ARG A 213 28.92 -9.46 -3.32
CA ARG A 213 28.28 -8.16 -3.42
C ARG A 213 27.63 -8.12 -4.81
N GLU A 214 26.30 -8.07 -4.85
CA GLU A 214 25.57 -7.91 -6.09
C GLU A 214 26.12 -6.65 -6.76
N LYS A 215 26.69 -6.81 -7.94
CA LYS A 215 27.25 -5.66 -8.68
C LYS A 215 26.08 -4.89 -9.24
N ILE A 216 25.94 -3.65 -8.80
CA ILE A 216 25.05 -2.70 -9.42
C ILE A 216 25.70 -2.26 -10.73
N LYS A 217 24.97 -2.36 -11.82
CA LYS A 217 25.32 -1.85 -13.14
C LYS A 217 24.50 -0.61 -13.44
N ASN A 218 25.05 0.26 -14.23
CA ASN A 218 24.43 1.50 -14.63
C ASN A 218 24.26 1.49 -16.13
N LEU A 219 23.08 1.83 -16.62
CA LEU A 219 22.77 2.03 -18.02
C LEU A 219 22.27 3.46 -18.22
N THR A 220 22.77 4.12 -19.22
CA THR A 220 22.31 5.46 -19.59
C THR A 220 21.71 5.39 -21.00
N LEU A 221 20.46 5.83 -21.14
CA LEU A 221 19.72 5.86 -22.39
C LEU A 221 19.40 7.31 -22.75
N GLU A 222 19.63 7.68 -24.01
CA GLU A 222 19.08 8.92 -24.58
C GLU A 222 17.73 8.56 -25.24
N ILE A 223 16.70 9.29 -24.86
CA ILE A 223 15.33 9.09 -25.34
C ILE A 223 14.86 10.38 -26.00
N THR A 224 14.39 10.27 -27.24
CA THR A 224 13.62 11.33 -27.89
C THR A 224 12.13 11.07 -27.60
N ASP A 225 11.45 12.04 -26.97
CA ASP A 225 10.06 11.86 -26.49
C ASP A 225 9.04 12.02 -27.62
N GLU A 226 9.14 11.14 -28.62
CA GLU A 226 8.10 11.00 -29.63
C GLU A 226 7.01 10.05 -29.13
N ARG A 227 5.75 10.47 -29.21
CA ARG A 227 4.58 9.66 -28.82
C ARG A 227 4.64 9.16 -27.36
N HIS A 228 5.07 10.01 -26.43
CA HIS A 228 5.23 9.68 -25.01
C HIS A 228 6.21 8.52 -24.74
N SER A 229 7.31 8.45 -25.53
CA SER A 229 8.31 7.40 -25.39
C SER A 229 9.03 7.44 -24.04
N LEU A 230 9.21 8.63 -23.45
CA LEU A 230 9.77 8.76 -22.10
C LEU A 230 8.88 8.09 -21.04
N GLU A 231 7.58 8.40 -21.05
CA GLU A 231 6.63 7.83 -20.10
C GLU A 231 6.56 6.30 -20.22
N ARG A 232 6.51 5.80 -21.45
CA ARG A 232 6.55 4.36 -21.74
C ARG A 232 7.83 3.70 -21.23
N ALA A 233 9.00 4.35 -21.42
CA ALA A 233 10.26 3.85 -20.90
C ALA A 233 10.28 3.85 -19.37
N LEU A 234 9.75 4.91 -18.72
CA LEU A 234 9.65 4.99 -17.27
C LEU A 234 8.76 3.90 -16.68
N ILE A 235 7.66 3.57 -17.34
CA ILE A 235 6.77 2.46 -16.97
C ILE A 235 7.47 1.12 -17.23
N HIS A 236 8.10 0.96 -18.38
CA HIS A 236 8.80 -0.29 -18.74
C HIS A 236 9.90 -0.65 -17.72
N PHE A 237 10.64 0.34 -17.25
CA PHE A 237 11.70 0.18 -16.26
C PHE A 237 11.22 0.52 -14.83
N ALA A 238 9.92 0.36 -14.52
CA ALA A 238 9.36 0.73 -13.23
C ALA A 238 10.05 0.05 -12.04
N HIS A 239 10.54 -1.17 -12.23
CA HIS A 239 11.19 -2.00 -11.22
C HIS A 239 12.69 -1.69 -11.00
N PHE A 240 13.28 -0.80 -11.79
CA PHE A 240 14.66 -0.35 -11.59
C PHE A 240 14.71 1.02 -10.91
N GLU A 241 15.75 1.22 -10.11
CA GLU A 241 16.10 2.55 -9.65
C GLU A 241 16.48 3.40 -10.87
N LYS A 242 15.81 4.53 -11.05
CA LYS A 242 15.95 5.35 -12.23
C LYS A 242 15.87 6.83 -11.96
N ARG A 243 16.55 7.60 -12.81
CA ARG A 243 16.51 9.07 -12.82
C ARG A 243 16.44 9.55 -14.26
N ALA A 244 15.47 10.39 -14.56
CA ALA A 244 15.37 11.06 -15.86
C ALA A 244 15.79 12.53 -15.75
N GLU A 245 16.54 12.99 -16.72
CA GLU A 245 16.97 14.39 -16.86
C GLU A 245 16.56 14.89 -18.25
N ARG A 246 15.99 16.09 -18.30
CA ARG A 246 15.65 16.72 -19.59
C ARG A 246 16.88 17.37 -20.18
N LEU A 247 17.13 17.11 -21.46
CA LEU A 247 18.07 17.82 -22.30
C LEU A 247 17.36 18.96 -23.04
N GLU A 248 17.89 19.33 -24.20
CA GLU A 248 17.27 20.33 -25.08
C GLU A 248 16.11 19.73 -25.88
N GLY A 249 15.02 20.50 -26.03
CA GLY A 249 13.84 20.09 -26.81
C GLY A 249 13.10 18.92 -26.17
N ASP A 250 12.85 17.88 -26.96
CA ASP A 250 12.15 16.68 -26.57
C ASP A 250 13.10 15.50 -26.24
N LYS A 251 14.36 15.80 -25.90
CA LYS A 251 15.37 14.82 -25.55
C LYS A 251 15.54 14.69 -24.04
N TYR A 252 15.67 13.45 -23.58
CA TYR A 252 15.87 13.08 -22.19
C TYR A 252 17.00 12.08 -22.05
N ILE A 253 17.70 12.13 -20.92
CA ILE A 253 18.61 11.07 -20.48
C ILE A 253 17.93 10.31 -19.36
N LEU A 254 17.86 8.99 -19.51
CA LEU A 254 17.39 8.07 -18.48
C LEU A 254 18.57 7.26 -17.95
N HIS A 255 18.88 7.45 -16.67
CA HIS A 255 19.86 6.65 -15.94
C HIS A 255 19.14 5.53 -15.19
N LEU A 256 19.57 4.30 -15.39
CA LEU A 256 19.04 3.10 -14.75
C LEU A 256 20.13 2.45 -13.92
N ASN A 257 19.80 2.08 -12.68
CA ASN A 257 20.62 1.25 -11.82
C ASN A 257 19.95 -0.11 -11.69
N TYR A 258 20.65 -1.18 -12.02
CA TYR A 258 20.12 -2.54 -11.96
C TYR A 258 21.19 -3.52 -11.46
N TYR A 259 20.74 -4.66 -10.97
CA TYR A 259 21.67 -5.70 -10.52
C TYR A 259 22.05 -6.61 -11.68
N GLU A 260 23.31 -7.08 -11.70
CA GLU A 260 23.84 -7.95 -12.77
C GLU A 260 22.96 -9.18 -13.07
N ASN A 261 22.18 -9.65 -12.08
CA ASN A 261 21.27 -10.78 -12.24
C ASN A 261 19.93 -10.42 -12.91
N ASP A 262 19.63 -9.15 -13.06
CA ASP A 262 18.39 -8.65 -13.67
C ASP A 262 18.57 -8.36 -15.17
N GLU A 263 19.77 -8.59 -15.74
CA GLU A 263 20.09 -8.35 -17.16
C GLU A 263 19.27 -9.21 -18.14
N THR A 264 18.60 -10.25 -17.67
CA THR A 264 17.90 -11.22 -18.52
C THR A 264 16.38 -10.97 -18.63
N GLU A 265 15.90 -9.88 -18.08
CA GLU A 265 14.54 -9.39 -18.24
C GLU A 265 14.54 -8.13 -19.13
#